data_cd21aede244a8607d7a6694b40374228
#
_entry.id   cd21aede244a8607d7a6694b40374228
#
_cell.length_a   1.000
_cell.length_b   1.000
_cell.length_c   1.000
_cell.angle_alpha   90.00
_cell.angle_beta   90.00
_cell.angle_gamma   90.00
#
_symmetry.space_group_name_H-M   'P 1'
#
loop_
_entity.id
_entity.type
_entity.pdbx_description
1 polymer ?
#
loop_
_entity_poly.entity_id
_entity_poly.type
_entity_poly.pdbx_seq_one_letter_code
_entity_poly.pdbx_strand_id
1 'polypeptide(L)'
;MLCRRATLPLLAVVAVGAAALVASCSGDDTTIGSPAPSTVDTGSIPGDSVPGDSVPPVLDVTAGEAFPAARCEANRTAGTITYLSSYDFAASASIIDVLVADSKGYYDALCLDVNITPSFSTENYPLIAANDAQFSSGGSFSEMVDFAGANDAGFVALAVEGRTGIDALITKDGEVPTLADVKGKKIGVKGAITPSVKAMLAKEGLVEGIDYETVNVEGFDPLAHIEIPDIIGFPGFKSNEPKQLEAAGIPFKLYDPSDFGIPGSFGVLYTNLTFLAEHPTAAQDFMRATMRGLADAVADPAAAAQVAVDVLNASGNALFLSPEGETARWAVESKLVSETATPDAPLGLPLVDDLTIEVTEYAEIGLFEGVPPLIETMVDASVLDGVYDDTGTVIWPAD
;
A
#
# COMPACT_ATOMS: atom_id res chain seq x y z
N MET A 1 -34.37 -0.21 51.33
CA MET A 1 -33.44 0.39 52.31
C MET A 1 -32.04 0.48 51.71
N LEU A 2 -31.49 1.65 51.78
CA LEU A 2 -30.13 2.14 51.47
C LEU A 2 -29.76 2.37 50.01
N CYS A 3 -29.98 3.62 49.60
CA CYS A 3 -29.27 4.36 48.58
C CYS A 3 -27.77 4.48 48.88
N ARG A 4 -26.92 4.30 47.88
CA ARG A 4 -25.59 4.97 47.85
C ARG A 4 -25.42 5.71 46.53
N ARG A 5 -25.35 7.04 46.67
CA ARG A 5 -24.93 8.02 45.67
C ARG A 5 -23.41 7.93 45.51
N ALA A 6 -22.91 7.86 44.28
CA ALA A 6 -21.51 8.09 43.97
C ALA A 6 -21.38 9.42 43.21
N THR A 7 -20.55 10.28 43.76
CA THR A 7 -20.22 11.63 43.32
C THR A 7 -19.17 11.62 42.20
N LEU A 8 -19.42 12.39 41.13
CA LEU A 8 -18.41 12.74 40.11
C LEU A 8 -17.43 13.80 40.65
N PRO A 9 -16.17 13.77 40.28
CA PRO A 9 -15.29 14.92 40.41
C PRO A 9 -15.30 15.80 39.13
N LEU A 10 -15.44 17.10 39.40
CA LEU A 10 -15.27 18.21 38.47
C LEU A 10 -13.77 18.31 38.05
N LEU A 11 -13.47 18.32 36.77
CA LEU A 11 -12.14 18.71 36.26
C LEU A 11 -12.17 20.15 35.81
N ALA A 12 -11.25 20.92 36.39
CA ALA A 12 -11.05 22.35 36.14
C ALA A 12 -10.27 22.56 34.83
N VAL A 13 -10.79 23.47 34.01
CA VAL A 13 -10.14 23.97 32.79
C VAL A 13 -9.17 25.07 33.19
N VAL A 14 -7.89 24.92 32.90
CA VAL A 14 -6.87 25.98 33.02
C VAL A 14 -6.63 26.55 31.62
N ALA A 15 -7.02 27.81 31.44
CA ALA A 15 -6.69 28.60 30.27
C ALA A 15 -5.30 29.25 30.47
N VAL A 16 -4.36 29.00 29.58
CA VAL A 16 -3.07 29.70 29.52
C VAL A 16 -3.11 30.67 28.35
N GLY A 17 -3.04 31.97 28.69
CA GLY A 17 -2.99 33.04 27.71
C GLY A 17 -1.58 33.21 27.12
N ALA A 18 -1.51 33.36 25.79
CA ALA A 18 -0.30 33.73 25.07
C ALA A 18 -0.21 35.26 24.94
N ALA A 19 0.86 35.84 25.44
CA ALA A 19 1.20 37.24 25.23
C ALA A 19 2.12 37.40 24.02
N ALA A 20 1.67 38.20 23.07
CA ALA A 20 2.48 38.62 21.91
C ALA A 20 3.43 39.74 22.30
N LEU A 21 4.72 39.61 21.99
CA LEU A 21 5.71 40.70 22.03
C LEU A 21 6.11 41.04 20.59
N VAL A 22 5.70 42.25 20.20
CA VAL A 22 6.13 42.91 18.97
C VAL A 22 7.41 43.70 19.31
N ALA A 23 8.51 43.44 18.62
CA ALA A 23 9.68 44.32 18.63
C ALA A 23 9.95 44.83 17.21
N SER A 24 9.70 46.12 17.03
CA SER A 24 10.09 46.95 15.91
C SER A 24 11.54 47.44 16.12
N CYS A 25 12.39 47.36 15.08
CA CYS A 25 13.54 48.25 14.95
C CYS A 25 13.78 48.62 13.49
N SER A 26 13.81 49.91 13.29
CA SER A 26 14.00 50.67 12.08
C SER A 26 15.47 50.71 11.59
N GLY A 27 15.59 50.86 10.32
CA GLY A 27 16.57 51.24 9.34
C GLY A 27 17.90 51.86 9.76
N ASP A 28 18.88 51.61 8.88
CA ASP A 28 19.73 52.71 8.42
C ASP A 28 20.36 52.37 7.04
N ASP A 29 20.24 53.33 6.17
CA ASP A 29 20.85 53.44 4.85
C ASP A 29 22.36 53.70 4.96
N THR A 30 23.22 53.01 4.22
CA THR A 30 24.53 53.55 3.85
C THR A 30 24.97 53.09 2.47
N THR A 31 25.25 54.11 1.68
CA THR A 31 25.64 54.13 0.28
C THR A 31 27.05 53.58 -0.03
N ILE A 32 27.14 52.89 -1.14
CA ILE A 32 28.11 52.85 -2.27
C ILE A 32 29.55 53.31 -1.99
N GLY A 33 30.49 52.42 -2.22
CA GLY A 33 31.90 52.74 -2.52
C GLY A 33 32.52 51.64 -3.38
N SER A 34 32.69 51.88 -4.67
CA SER A 34 33.50 51.09 -5.59
C SER A 34 34.99 51.38 -5.36
N PRO A 35 35.87 50.40 -5.30
CA PRO A 35 37.31 50.66 -5.54
C PRO A 35 37.76 50.15 -6.91
N ALA A 36 38.67 50.92 -7.49
CA ALA A 36 39.34 50.74 -8.77
C ALA A 36 40.37 49.58 -8.76
N PRO A 37 40.81 49.12 -9.94
CA PRO A 37 41.58 47.88 -10.11
C PRO A 37 43.05 48.02 -9.69
N SER A 38 43.54 47.08 -8.88
CA SER A 38 44.95 46.90 -8.58
C SER A 38 45.58 45.87 -9.53
N THR A 39 46.71 46.20 -10.06
CA THR A 39 47.57 45.47 -10.97
C THR A 39 48.08 44.16 -10.33
N VAL A 40 47.96 43.05 -11.07
CA VAL A 40 48.41 41.72 -10.66
C VAL A 40 49.89 41.55 -10.95
N ASP A 41 50.63 41.17 -9.92
CA ASP A 41 52.03 40.74 -10.01
C ASP A 41 52.08 39.25 -10.39
N THR A 42 52.80 38.88 -11.43
CA THR A 42 52.95 37.50 -11.91
C THR A 42 54.06 36.77 -11.10
N GLY A 43 53.65 36.20 -9.98
CA GLY A 43 54.48 35.23 -9.26
C GLY A 43 54.17 33.80 -9.72
N SER A 44 55.21 33.09 -10.19
CA SER A 44 55.15 31.68 -10.60
C SER A 44 54.70 30.77 -9.41
N ILE A 45 53.59 30.10 -9.58
CA ILE A 45 53.07 29.09 -8.64
C ILE A 45 53.67 27.71 -9.00
N PRO A 46 54.20 26.94 -8.04
CA PRO A 46 54.59 25.55 -8.26
C PRO A 46 53.36 24.72 -8.59
N GLY A 47 53.50 23.78 -9.52
CA GLY A 47 52.40 22.94 -10.01
C GLY A 47 51.71 22.17 -8.88
N ASP A 48 50.50 22.57 -8.56
CA ASP A 48 49.55 21.75 -7.83
C ASP A 48 49.06 20.67 -8.78
N SER A 49 49.26 19.44 -8.37
CA SER A 49 48.62 18.28 -8.98
C SER A 49 47.12 18.47 -8.89
N VAL A 50 46.45 18.60 -10.01
CA VAL A 50 44.98 18.57 -10.14
C VAL A 50 44.50 17.30 -9.52
N PRO A 51 43.58 17.33 -8.52
CA PRO A 51 42.93 16.10 -8.04
C PRO A 51 42.26 15.46 -9.26
N GLY A 52 42.60 14.19 -9.51
CA GLY A 52 42.03 13.47 -10.61
C GLY A 52 40.48 13.56 -10.53
N ASP A 53 39.86 13.85 -11.68
CA ASP A 53 38.42 13.80 -11.87
C ASP A 53 37.96 12.43 -11.31
N SER A 54 37.38 12.43 -10.11
CA SER A 54 36.70 11.25 -9.60
C SER A 54 35.46 11.07 -10.46
N VAL A 55 35.50 10.08 -11.34
CA VAL A 55 34.31 9.64 -12.08
C VAL A 55 33.21 9.37 -11.04
N PRO A 56 32.02 9.95 -11.17
CA PRO A 56 30.91 9.66 -10.27
C PRO A 56 30.71 8.14 -10.14
N PRO A 57 30.44 7.62 -8.94
CA PRO A 57 30.22 6.18 -8.77
C PRO A 57 29.04 5.73 -9.63
N VAL A 58 29.23 4.61 -10.34
CA VAL A 58 28.12 3.98 -11.10
C VAL A 58 27.13 3.41 -10.11
N LEU A 59 25.91 3.89 -10.18
CA LEU A 59 24.80 3.43 -9.32
C LEU A 59 23.77 2.58 -10.09
N ASP A 60 23.83 2.56 -11.43
CA ASP A 60 22.87 1.85 -12.26
C ASP A 60 23.07 0.34 -12.19
N VAL A 61 21.98 -0.40 -12.05
CA VAL A 61 21.96 -1.86 -12.08
C VAL A 61 21.83 -2.31 -13.53
N THR A 62 22.75 -3.18 -13.97
CA THR A 62 22.74 -3.78 -15.29
C THR A 62 22.47 -5.27 -15.20
N ALA A 63 21.59 -5.78 -16.07
CA ALA A 63 21.24 -7.19 -16.08
C ALA A 63 22.47 -8.08 -16.35
N GLY A 64 22.68 -9.07 -15.48
CA GLY A 64 23.77 -10.03 -15.61
C GLY A 64 25.17 -9.48 -15.28
N GLU A 65 25.31 -8.24 -14.82
CA GLU A 65 26.56 -7.68 -14.31
C GLU A 65 26.59 -7.69 -12.80
N ALA A 66 27.78 -7.57 -12.20
CA ALA A 66 27.91 -7.52 -10.75
C ALA A 66 27.15 -6.30 -10.17
N PHE A 67 26.47 -6.51 -9.04
CA PHE A 67 25.80 -5.42 -8.35
C PHE A 67 26.81 -4.31 -7.98
N PRO A 68 26.53 -3.02 -8.29
CA PRO A 68 27.49 -1.95 -8.11
C PRO A 68 27.87 -1.76 -6.63
N ALA A 69 29.15 -1.82 -6.29
CA ALA A 69 29.63 -1.71 -4.91
C ALA A 69 29.22 -0.38 -4.24
N ALA A 70 29.19 0.73 -5.02
CA ALA A 70 28.77 2.02 -4.50
C ALA A 70 27.26 2.05 -4.17
N ARG A 71 26.44 1.34 -4.95
CA ARG A 71 25.01 1.19 -4.69
C ARG A 71 24.74 0.29 -3.48
N CYS A 72 25.49 -0.82 -3.36
CA CYS A 72 25.47 -1.68 -2.19
C CYS A 72 25.78 -0.90 -0.90
N GLU A 73 26.79 -0.04 -0.92
CA GLU A 73 27.13 0.81 0.23
C GLU A 73 26.02 1.82 0.52
N ALA A 74 25.43 2.45 -0.50
CA ALA A 74 24.30 3.35 -0.34
C ALA A 74 23.09 2.64 0.28
N ASN A 75 22.76 1.42 -0.17
CA ASN A 75 21.68 0.63 0.38
C ASN A 75 21.88 0.29 1.86
N ARG A 76 23.12 -0.07 2.26
CA ARG A 76 23.45 -0.32 3.68
C ARG A 76 23.24 0.89 4.58
N THR A 77 23.33 2.11 4.06
CA THR A 77 23.08 3.32 4.88
C THR A 77 21.62 3.46 5.32
N ALA A 78 20.70 2.76 4.68
CA ALA A 78 19.30 2.72 5.10
C ALA A 78 19.09 1.99 6.43
N GLY A 79 20.07 1.16 6.83
CA GLY A 79 19.93 0.29 8.01
C GLY A 79 18.89 -0.81 7.77
N THR A 80 18.25 -1.24 8.86
CA THR A 80 17.17 -2.24 8.76
C THR A 80 15.89 -1.60 8.21
N ILE A 81 15.38 -2.12 7.11
CA ILE A 81 14.12 -1.71 6.48
C ILE A 81 13.00 -2.59 7.04
N THR A 82 12.06 -2.00 7.75
CA THR A 82 10.88 -2.72 8.24
C THR A 82 9.75 -2.63 7.22
N TYR A 83 9.27 -3.80 6.79
CA TYR A 83 8.05 -3.95 6.01
C TYR A 83 6.93 -4.50 6.90
N LEU A 84 5.74 -3.91 6.82
CA LEU A 84 4.53 -4.34 7.52
C LEU A 84 3.53 -4.92 6.51
N SER A 85 3.12 -6.16 6.69
CA SER A 85 2.09 -6.76 5.83
C SER A 85 0.70 -6.17 6.09
N SER A 86 -0.18 -6.21 5.10
CA SER A 86 -1.56 -5.72 5.24
C SER A 86 -2.53 -6.72 5.87
N TYR A 87 -2.18 -8.00 5.86
CA TYR A 87 -3.01 -9.07 6.41
C TYR A 87 -2.16 -10.28 6.79
N ASP A 88 -1.53 -10.22 7.96
CA ASP A 88 -0.65 -11.30 8.46
C ASP A 88 0.36 -11.74 7.37
N PHE A 89 0.67 -13.01 7.26
CA PHE A 89 1.50 -13.60 6.20
C PHE A 89 0.65 -14.29 5.12
N ALA A 90 -0.45 -13.65 4.73
CA ALA A 90 -1.33 -14.19 3.72
C ALA A 90 -0.64 -14.32 2.34
N ALA A 91 -0.99 -15.36 1.62
CA ALA A 91 -0.62 -15.51 0.21
C ALA A 91 -1.47 -14.58 -0.67
N SER A 92 -1.27 -13.30 -0.53
CA SER A 92 -2.02 -12.22 -1.17
C SER A 92 -1.07 -11.24 -1.83
N ALA A 93 -1.55 -10.53 -2.84
CA ALA A 93 -0.82 -9.47 -3.53
C ALA A 93 -0.25 -8.46 -2.52
N SER A 94 0.92 -7.93 -2.82
CA SER A 94 1.75 -7.05 -1.97
C SER A 94 2.24 -7.65 -0.64
N ILE A 95 2.00 -8.94 -0.40
CA ILE A 95 2.55 -9.71 0.72
C ILE A 95 3.41 -10.87 0.22
N ILE A 96 2.86 -11.70 -0.66
CA ILE A 96 3.52 -12.92 -1.14
C ILE A 96 4.77 -12.63 -1.95
N ASP A 97 4.79 -11.55 -2.69
CA ASP A 97 5.93 -11.03 -3.43
C ASP A 97 7.13 -10.72 -2.51
N VAL A 98 6.86 -10.07 -1.38
CA VAL A 98 7.85 -9.77 -0.33
C VAL A 98 8.34 -11.06 0.35
N LEU A 99 7.43 -11.98 0.68
CA LEU A 99 7.80 -13.28 1.28
C LEU A 99 8.64 -14.13 0.31
N VAL A 100 8.29 -14.16 -0.97
CA VAL A 100 9.06 -14.88 -1.99
C VAL A 100 10.43 -14.23 -2.21
N ALA A 101 10.50 -12.90 -2.27
CA ALA A 101 11.77 -12.18 -2.41
C ALA A 101 12.72 -12.48 -1.24
N ASP A 102 12.20 -12.47 -0.01
CA ASP A 102 12.97 -12.81 1.19
C ASP A 102 13.43 -14.26 1.17
N SER A 103 12.53 -15.21 0.91
CA SER A 103 12.83 -16.64 0.89
C SER A 103 13.90 -17.01 -0.15
N LYS A 104 14.03 -16.21 -1.21
CA LYS A 104 15.04 -16.37 -2.27
C LYS A 104 16.31 -15.55 -2.06
N GLY A 105 16.39 -14.78 -0.96
CA GLY A 105 17.55 -13.94 -0.64
C GLY A 105 17.73 -12.75 -1.58
N TYR A 106 16.65 -12.26 -2.21
CA TYR A 106 16.75 -11.16 -3.17
C TYR A 106 17.12 -9.83 -2.51
N TYR A 107 16.66 -9.59 -1.29
CA TYR A 107 17.05 -8.41 -0.52
C TYR A 107 18.54 -8.44 -0.16
N ASP A 108 19.02 -9.56 0.34
CA ASP A 108 20.44 -9.75 0.68
C ASP A 108 21.37 -9.55 -0.54
N ALA A 109 20.95 -10.05 -1.72
CA ALA A 109 21.70 -9.90 -2.97
C ALA A 109 21.85 -8.43 -3.40
N LEU A 110 20.93 -7.55 -2.97
CA LEU A 110 20.99 -6.12 -3.20
C LEU A 110 21.48 -5.33 -1.97
N CYS A 111 22.11 -6.00 -1.01
CA CYS A 111 22.68 -5.41 0.21
C CYS A 111 21.63 -4.68 1.10
N LEU A 112 20.41 -5.15 1.11
CA LEU A 112 19.32 -4.67 1.97
C LEU A 112 19.17 -5.60 3.18
N ASP A 113 18.99 -5.02 4.36
CA ASP A 113 18.61 -5.72 5.60
C ASP A 113 17.11 -5.48 5.83
N VAL A 114 16.27 -6.48 5.52
CA VAL A 114 14.82 -6.36 5.55
C VAL A 114 14.22 -7.17 6.70
N ASN A 115 13.38 -6.52 7.49
CA ASN A 115 12.60 -7.15 8.57
C ASN A 115 11.11 -7.18 8.18
N ILE A 116 10.57 -8.36 7.94
CA ILE A 116 9.17 -8.56 7.57
C ILE A 116 8.35 -8.83 8.83
N THR A 117 7.34 -7.99 9.07
CA THR A 117 6.50 -8.07 10.27
C THR A 117 5.04 -8.24 9.87
N PRO A 118 4.32 -9.26 10.44
CA PRO A 118 2.90 -9.41 10.20
C PRO A 118 2.11 -8.27 10.86
N SER A 119 1.12 -7.74 10.15
CA SER A 119 0.29 -6.64 10.63
C SER A 119 -1.06 -6.60 9.88
N PHE A 120 -1.76 -5.47 9.97
CA PHE A 120 -3.02 -5.20 9.25
C PHE A 120 -3.00 -3.78 8.65
N SER A 121 -3.60 -3.59 7.46
CA SER A 121 -3.50 -2.35 6.68
C SER A 121 -3.86 -1.08 7.48
N THR A 122 -4.96 -1.10 8.22
CA THR A 122 -5.44 0.04 9.02
C THR A 122 -4.51 0.43 10.16
N GLU A 123 -3.73 -0.53 10.69
CA GLU A 123 -2.75 -0.28 11.75
C GLU A 123 -1.43 0.28 11.18
N ASN A 124 -1.14 0.00 9.90
CA ASN A 124 0.12 0.34 9.25
C ASN A 124 0.21 1.81 8.81
N TYR A 125 -0.89 2.39 8.34
CA TYR A 125 -0.89 3.75 7.82
C TYR A 125 -0.26 4.78 8.79
N PRO A 126 -0.63 4.85 10.07
CA PRO A 126 0.00 5.79 11.00
C PRO A 126 1.49 5.48 11.25
N LEU A 127 1.91 4.20 11.23
CA LEU A 127 3.31 3.81 11.43
C LEU A 127 4.19 4.23 10.26
N ILE A 128 3.70 4.03 9.02
CA ILE A 128 4.42 4.48 7.83
C ILE A 128 4.45 6.01 7.76
N ALA A 129 3.34 6.69 8.04
CA ALA A 129 3.30 8.15 8.06
C ALA A 129 4.31 8.76 9.06
N ALA A 130 4.52 8.10 10.20
CA ALA A 130 5.50 8.49 11.22
C ALA A 130 6.95 8.04 10.90
N ASN A 131 7.18 7.26 9.82
CA ASN A 131 8.44 6.58 9.50
C ASN A 131 8.93 5.62 10.60
N ASP A 132 8.00 5.06 11.40
CA ASP A 132 8.30 4.00 12.37
C ASP A 132 8.50 2.64 11.69
N ALA A 133 7.98 2.49 10.46
CA ALA A 133 8.33 1.45 9.50
C ALA A 133 8.46 2.09 8.11
N GLN A 134 9.22 1.44 7.21
CA GLN A 134 9.63 2.06 5.94
C GLN A 134 8.71 1.69 4.80
N PHE A 135 8.25 0.44 4.75
CA PHE A 135 7.32 -0.05 3.72
C PHE A 135 6.13 -0.74 4.34
N SER A 136 5.04 -0.69 3.63
CA SER A 136 3.87 -1.50 3.95
C SER A 136 3.09 -1.86 2.69
N SER A 137 2.21 -2.84 2.86
CA SER A 137 1.14 -3.13 1.91
C SER A 137 -0.20 -2.56 2.36
N GLY A 138 -1.08 -2.28 1.40
CA GLY A 138 -2.45 -1.84 1.60
C GLY A 138 -3.44 -2.68 0.80
N GLY A 139 -4.72 -2.58 1.14
CA GLY A 139 -5.79 -3.26 0.41
C GLY A 139 -5.98 -2.66 -0.99
N SER A 140 -6.55 -1.47 -1.08
CA SER A 140 -6.75 -0.73 -2.34
C SER A 140 -6.08 0.64 -2.29
N PHE A 141 -5.89 1.24 -3.47
CA PHE A 141 -5.37 2.60 -3.56
C PHE A 141 -6.33 3.64 -2.98
N SER A 142 -7.62 3.45 -3.21
CA SER A 142 -8.66 4.32 -2.62
C SER A 142 -8.67 4.30 -1.09
N GLU A 143 -8.42 3.15 -0.45
CA GLU A 143 -8.28 3.06 1.01
C GLU A 143 -7.08 3.86 1.51
N MET A 144 -5.94 3.77 0.83
CA MET A 144 -4.75 4.56 1.14
C MET A 144 -5.00 6.07 0.99
N VAL A 145 -5.69 6.47 -0.09
CA VAL A 145 -6.05 7.88 -0.37
C VAL A 145 -7.00 8.43 0.68
N ASP A 146 -8.00 7.65 1.13
CA ASP A 146 -8.93 8.07 2.17
C ASP A 146 -8.21 8.36 3.49
N PHE A 147 -7.34 7.45 3.91
CA PHE A 147 -6.54 7.67 5.11
C PHE A 147 -5.64 8.91 4.99
N ALA A 148 -4.95 9.08 3.87
CA ALA A 148 -4.05 10.21 3.64
C ALA A 148 -4.81 11.55 3.65
N GLY A 149 -5.96 11.61 2.99
CA GLY A 149 -6.82 12.80 2.95
C GLY A 149 -7.39 13.18 4.31
N ALA A 150 -7.77 12.18 5.12
CA ALA A 150 -8.30 12.40 6.46
C ALA A 150 -7.23 12.82 7.48
N ASN A 151 -5.96 12.43 7.30
CA ASN A 151 -4.89 12.58 8.29
C ASN A 151 -3.71 13.45 7.84
N ASP A 152 -3.73 14.02 6.62
CA ASP A 152 -2.61 14.76 6.03
C ASP A 152 -1.29 13.95 6.08
N ALA A 153 -1.37 12.67 5.71
CA ALA A 153 -0.28 11.71 5.87
C ALA A 153 0.66 11.72 4.66
N GLY A 154 1.97 11.80 4.95
CA GLY A 154 3.04 11.90 3.94
C GLY A 154 3.59 10.54 3.50
N PHE A 155 2.85 9.75 2.73
CA PHE A 155 3.31 8.52 2.10
C PHE A 155 2.88 8.42 0.63
N VAL A 156 3.50 7.51 -0.11
CA VAL A 156 3.35 7.38 -1.55
C VAL A 156 3.33 5.92 -1.98
N ALA A 157 2.42 5.56 -2.88
CA ALA A 157 2.39 4.25 -3.52
C ALA A 157 3.52 4.11 -4.55
N LEU A 158 4.22 3.00 -4.50
CA LEU A 158 5.31 2.65 -5.40
C LEU A 158 4.92 1.52 -6.36
N ALA A 159 4.00 0.65 -5.95
CA ALA A 159 3.42 -0.36 -6.81
C ALA A 159 1.93 -0.56 -6.51
N VAL A 160 1.19 -0.97 -7.55
CA VAL A 160 -0.19 -1.44 -7.47
C VAL A 160 -0.28 -2.71 -8.31
N GLU A 161 -0.44 -3.84 -7.66
CA GLU A 161 -0.31 -5.13 -8.34
C GLU A 161 -1.56 -5.54 -9.10
N GLY A 162 -2.72 -5.31 -8.52
CA GLY A 162 -4.00 -5.61 -9.16
C GLY A 162 -4.70 -4.35 -9.67
N ARG A 163 -5.12 -4.39 -10.93
CA ARG A 163 -5.76 -3.28 -11.67
C ARG A 163 -7.27 -3.47 -11.79
N THR A 164 -7.88 -4.13 -10.83
CA THR A 164 -9.31 -4.35 -10.67
C THR A 164 -9.63 -4.47 -9.19
N GLY A 165 -10.88 -4.21 -8.77
CA GLY A 165 -11.27 -4.44 -7.37
C GLY A 165 -11.16 -5.91 -7.00
N ILE A 166 -10.63 -6.20 -5.81
CA ILE A 166 -10.62 -7.56 -5.25
C ILE A 166 -11.89 -7.87 -4.46
N ASP A 167 -12.60 -6.85 -4.02
CA ASP A 167 -13.83 -6.97 -3.25
C ASP A 167 -15.00 -7.45 -4.11
N ALA A 168 -15.93 -8.14 -3.47
CA ALA A 168 -17.24 -8.50 -4.03
C ALA A 168 -18.30 -8.50 -2.93
N LEU A 169 -19.55 -8.31 -3.29
CA LEU A 169 -20.67 -8.56 -2.39
C LEU A 169 -21.09 -10.02 -2.49
N ILE A 170 -20.93 -10.75 -1.40
CA ILE A 170 -21.30 -12.16 -1.27
C ILE A 170 -22.65 -12.22 -0.58
N THR A 171 -23.67 -12.77 -1.24
CA THR A 171 -25.03 -12.83 -0.71
C THR A 171 -25.50 -14.28 -0.55
N LYS A 172 -26.41 -14.50 0.38
CA LYS A 172 -27.10 -15.77 0.53
C LYS A 172 -27.82 -16.14 -0.75
N ASP A 173 -27.75 -17.40 -1.13
CA ASP A 173 -28.39 -17.87 -2.35
C ASP A 173 -29.91 -17.59 -2.34
N GLY A 174 -30.40 -17.03 -3.44
CA GLY A 174 -31.80 -16.74 -3.66
C GLY A 174 -32.36 -15.50 -2.93
N GLU A 175 -31.61 -14.87 -1.97
CA GLU A 175 -32.13 -13.70 -1.24
C GLU A 175 -31.98 -12.37 -2.01
N VAL A 176 -31.00 -12.30 -2.90
CA VAL A 176 -30.72 -11.13 -3.73
C VAL A 176 -30.59 -11.56 -5.20
N PRO A 177 -31.71 -11.79 -5.91
CA PRO A 177 -31.68 -12.15 -7.33
C PRO A 177 -31.04 -11.08 -8.22
N THR A 178 -31.24 -9.79 -7.89
CA THR A 178 -30.60 -8.63 -8.55
C THR A 178 -30.09 -7.65 -7.50
N LEU A 179 -29.15 -6.76 -7.85
CA LEU A 179 -28.68 -5.74 -6.90
C LEU A 179 -29.80 -4.83 -6.38
N ALA A 180 -30.84 -4.57 -7.16
CA ALA A 180 -32.01 -3.80 -6.73
C ALA A 180 -32.74 -4.45 -5.53
N ASP A 181 -32.63 -5.77 -5.35
CA ASP A 181 -33.25 -6.49 -4.23
C ASP A 181 -32.51 -6.29 -2.90
N VAL A 182 -31.38 -5.58 -2.90
CA VAL A 182 -30.69 -5.09 -1.69
C VAL A 182 -31.51 -4.05 -0.94
N LYS A 183 -32.45 -3.39 -1.64
CA LYS A 183 -33.29 -2.34 -1.03
C LYS A 183 -34.09 -2.86 0.16
N GLY A 184 -34.00 -2.15 1.29
CA GLY A 184 -34.63 -2.50 2.57
C GLY A 184 -33.96 -3.64 3.32
N LYS A 185 -32.76 -4.05 2.89
CA LYS A 185 -32.02 -5.16 3.50
C LYS A 185 -30.85 -4.65 4.34
N LYS A 186 -30.19 -5.61 5.03
CA LYS A 186 -28.98 -5.36 5.83
C LYS A 186 -27.80 -6.13 5.26
N ILE A 187 -26.67 -5.47 5.19
CA ILE A 187 -25.38 -6.03 4.77
C ILE A 187 -24.49 -6.11 6.01
N GLY A 188 -23.88 -7.26 6.27
CA GLY A 188 -22.88 -7.43 7.32
C GLY A 188 -21.56 -6.77 6.88
N VAL A 189 -20.91 -6.00 7.77
CA VAL A 189 -19.65 -5.32 7.45
C VAL A 189 -18.65 -5.47 8.60
N LYS A 190 -17.36 -5.33 8.31
CA LYS A 190 -16.28 -5.25 9.30
C LYS A 190 -15.84 -3.79 9.43
N GLY A 191 -16.58 -3.02 10.23
CA GLY A 191 -16.39 -1.57 10.38
C GLY A 191 -17.15 -0.77 9.33
N ALA A 192 -16.81 -0.90 8.04
CA ALA A 192 -17.46 -0.21 6.93
C ALA A 192 -17.70 -1.17 5.75
N ILE A 193 -18.55 -0.76 4.83
CA ILE A 193 -18.69 -1.42 3.53
C ILE A 193 -17.45 -1.08 2.68
N THR A 194 -16.95 -2.08 1.94
CA THR A 194 -15.76 -1.85 1.11
C THR A 194 -16.03 -0.86 -0.04
N PRO A 195 -15.04 -0.03 -0.43
CA PRO A 195 -15.21 1.04 -1.40
C PRO A 195 -15.86 0.61 -2.71
N SER A 196 -15.36 -0.44 -3.34
CA SER A 196 -15.86 -0.91 -4.63
C SER A 196 -17.30 -1.44 -4.56
N VAL A 197 -17.66 -2.14 -3.47
CA VAL A 197 -19.03 -2.62 -3.25
C VAL A 197 -19.98 -1.45 -3.01
N LYS A 198 -19.56 -0.45 -2.24
CA LYS A 198 -20.35 0.77 -2.02
C LYS A 198 -20.59 1.53 -3.34
N ALA A 199 -19.55 1.65 -4.17
CA ALA A 199 -19.63 2.26 -5.49
C ALA A 199 -20.60 1.50 -6.41
N MET A 200 -20.52 0.18 -6.44
CA MET A 200 -21.44 -0.68 -7.20
C MET A 200 -22.91 -0.47 -6.79
N LEU A 201 -23.18 -0.44 -5.49
CA LEU A 201 -24.55 -0.18 -4.99
C LEU A 201 -25.02 1.24 -5.30
N ALA A 202 -24.14 2.24 -5.17
CA ALA A 202 -24.46 3.63 -5.51
C ALA A 202 -24.77 3.80 -7.01
N LYS A 203 -24.05 3.10 -7.89
CA LYS A 203 -24.31 3.11 -9.35
C LYS A 203 -25.69 2.55 -9.70
N GLU A 204 -26.20 1.60 -8.90
CA GLU A 204 -27.57 1.10 -8.98
C GLU A 204 -28.61 2.00 -8.26
N GLY A 205 -28.19 3.16 -7.78
CA GLY A 205 -29.06 4.12 -7.09
C GLY A 205 -29.42 3.72 -5.66
N LEU A 206 -28.63 2.85 -5.03
CA LEU A 206 -28.83 2.39 -3.66
C LEU A 206 -27.91 3.16 -2.72
N VAL A 207 -28.47 3.85 -1.74
CA VAL A 207 -27.75 4.70 -0.78
C VAL A 207 -27.76 4.08 0.61
N GLU A 208 -26.57 3.95 1.20
CA GLU A 208 -26.40 3.45 2.57
C GLU A 208 -27.13 4.34 3.58
N GLY A 209 -27.82 3.72 4.52
CA GLY A 209 -28.64 4.41 5.54
C GLY A 209 -30.00 4.91 5.03
N ILE A 210 -30.28 4.82 3.71
CA ILE A 210 -31.56 5.18 3.09
C ILE A 210 -32.22 3.96 2.44
N ASP A 211 -31.49 3.30 1.54
CA ASP A 211 -32.01 2.16 0.77
C ASP A 211 -31.58 0.82 1.37
N TYR A 212 -30.46 0.77 2.06
CA TYR A 212 -30.00 -0.40 2.81
C TYR A 212 -29.25 0.04 4.08
N GLU A 213 -29.12 -0.88 5.04
CA GLU A 213 -28.39 -0.67 6.28
C GLU A 213 -27.13 -1.56 6.32
N THR A 214 -26.07 -1.10 6.99
CA THR A 214 -24.91 -1.92 7.34
C THR A 214 -24.96 -2.31 8.82
N VAL A 215 -24.50 -3.52 9.13
CA VAL A 215 -24.45 -4.08 10.49
C VAL A 215 -23.06 -4.68 10.73
N ASN A 216 -22.40 -4.24 11.79
CA ASN A 216 -21.10 -4.81 12.14
C ASN A 216 -21.21 -6.29 12.49
N VAL A 217 -20.34 -7.10 11.88
CA VAL A 217 -20.17 -8.52 12.17
C VAL A 217 -18.77 -8.76 12.74
N GLU A 218 -18.68 -9.65 13.71
CA GLU A 218 -17.45 -9.96 14.41
C GLU A 218 -16.70 -11.13 13.75
N GLY A 219 -15.37 -11.08 13.78
CA GLY A 219 -14.50 -12.16 13.31
C GLY A 219 -14.35 -12.20 11.78
N PHE A 220 -13.69 -13.27 11.29
CA PHE A 220 -13.31 -13.45 9.89
C PHE A 220 -13.81 -14.76 9.29
N ASP A 221 -14.76 -15.44 9.94
CA ASP A 221 -15.32 -16.70 9.47
C ASP A 221 -16.53 -16.48 8.55
N PRO A 222 -16.38 -16.62 7.21
CA PRO A 222 -17.48 -16.43 6.26
C PRO A 222 -18.57 -17.48 6.42
N LEU A 223 -18.27 -18.67 6.96
CA LEU A 223 -19.27 -19.70 7.22
C LEU A 223 -20.22 -19.27 8.34
N ALA A 224 -19.70 -18.61 9.37
CA ALA A 224 -20.51 -18.02 10.42
C ALA A 224 -21.28 -16.80 9.91
N HIS A 225 -20.66 -15.94 9.11
CA HIS A 225 -21.29 -14.71 8.62
C HIS A 225 -22.48 -14.97 7.70
N ILE A 226 -22.37 -15.97 6.80
CA ILE A 226 -23.46 -16.28 5.86
C ILE A 226 -24.71 -16.82 6.58
N GLU A 227 -24.56 -17.38 7.79
CA GLU A 227 -25.65 -17.92 8.60
C GLU A 227 -26.35 -16.87 9.49
N ILE A 228 -25.81 -15.63 9.60
CA ILE A 228 -26.45 -14.57 10.41
C ILE A 228 -27.85 -14.26 9.84
N PRO A 229 -28.95 -14.40 10.62
CA PRO A 229 -30.30 -14.36 10.07
C PRO A 229 -30.71 -13.01 9.47
N ASP A 230 -30.25 -11.91 10.05
CA ASP A 230 -30.73 -10.56 9.75
C ASP A 230 -29.94 -9.85 8.64
N ILE A 231 -28.91 -10.47 8.07
CA ILE A 231 -28.15 -9.91 6.95
C ILE A 231 -28.35 -10.76 5.69
N ILE A 232 -28.30 -10.10 4.52
CA ILE A 232 -28.39 -10.79 3.23
C ILE A 232 -27.03 -11.34 2.76
N GLY A 233 -25.94 -10.88 3.34
CA GLY A 233 -24.59 -11.21 2.95
C GLY A 233 -23.61 -10.18 3.49
N PHE A 234 -22.41 -10.16 2.93
CA PHE A 234 -21.30 -9.32 3.39
C PHE A 234 -20.31 -9.07 2.24
N PRO A 235 -19.56 -7.96 2.26
CA PRO A 235 -18.39 -7.79 1.39
C PRO A 235 -17.26 -8.75 1.78
N GLY A 236 -16.57 -9.27 0.78
CA GLY A 236 -15.42 -10.14 0.97
C GLY A 236 -14.52 -10.12 -0.26
N PHE A 237 -13.32 -10.68 -0.15
CA PHE A 237 -12.37 -10.77 -1.25
C PHE A 237 -12.70 -11.97 -2.15
N LYS A 238 -12.75 -11.75 -3.47
CA LYS A 238 -12.99 -12.80 -4.47
C LYS A 238 -12.07 -14.01 -4.31
N SER A 239 -10.89 -13.79 -3.77
CA SER A 239 -9.87 -14.81 -3.55
C SER A 239 -10.03 -15.60 -2.25
N ASN A 240 -10.82 -15.14 -1.30
CA ASN A 240 -10.88 -15.70 0.05
C ASN A 240 -12.25 -16.28 0.42
N GLU A 241 -13.21 -15.45 0.80
CA GLU A 241 -14.49 -15.88 1.37
C GLU A 241 -15.30 -16.81 0.45
N PRO A 242 -15.40 -16.54 -0.88
CA PRO A 242 -16.08 -17.45 -1.79
C PRO A 242 -15.45 -18.84 -1.82
N LYS A 243 -14.12 -18.93 -1.72
CA LYS A 243 -13.41 -20.22 -1.75
C LYS A 243 -13.71 -21.06 -0.49
N GLN A 244 -13.85 -20.42 0.66
CA GLN A 244 -14.22 -21.10 1.90
C GLN A 244 -15.67 -21.60 1.84
N LEU A 245 -16.60 -20.80 1.33
CA LEU A 245 -18.00 -21.19 1.13
C LEU A 245 -18.15 -22.34 0.13
N GLU A 246 -17.42 -22.27 -1.01
CA GLU A 246 -17.36 -23.35 -2.01
C GLU A 246 -16.86 -24.66 -1.39
N ALA A 247 -15.76 -24.60 -0.62
CA ALA A 247 -15.18 -25.77 0.04
C ALA A 247 -16.14 -26.39 1.08
N ALA A 248 -16.96 -25.58 1.73
CA ALA A 248 -17.99 -26.01 2.67
C ALA A 248 -19.29 -26.48 1.98
N GLY A 249 -19.41 -26.31 0.64
CA GLY A 249 -20.63 -26.64 -0.11
C GLY A 249 -21.81 -25.73 0.19
N ILE A 250 -21.54 -24.51 0.68
CA ILE A 250 -22.57 -23.51 0.98
C ILE A 250 -22.86 -22.69 -0.28
N PRO A 251 -24.10 -22.69 -0.79
CA PRO A 251 -24.44 -21.90 -1.97
C PRO A 251 -24.52 -20.41 -1.63
N PHE A 252 -24.01 -19.58 -2.55
CA PHE A 252 -24.02 -18.12 -2.45
C PHE A 252 -24.14 -17.50 -3.83
N LYS A 253 -24.46 -16.21 -3.88
CA LYS A 253 -24.33 -15.41 -5.09
C LYS A 253 -23.27 -14.33 -4.87
N LEU A 254 -22.41 -14.15 -5.86
CA LEU A 254 -21.37 -13.14 -5.85
C LEU A 254 -21.74 -12.03 -6.83
N TYR A 255 -21.63 -10.78 -6.39
CA TYR A 255 -21.70 -9.59 -7.21
C TYR A 255 -20.31 -8.96 -7.26
N ASP A 256 -19.66 -9.04 -8.41
CA ASP A 256 -18.35 -8.44 -8.65
C ASP A 256 -18.53 -6.99 -9.13
N PRO A 257 -17.98 -5.99 -8.42
CA PRO A 257 -18.06 -4.59 -8.86
C PRO A 257 -17.55 -4.36 -10.28
N SER A 258 -16.55 -5.13 -10.74
CA SER A 258 -16.00 -5.01 -12.09
C SER A 258 -17.02 -5.36 -13.19
N ASP A 259 -17.95 -6.27 -12.93
CA ASP A 259 -19.04 -6.61 -13.86
C ASP A 259 -20.00 -5.42 -14.08
N PHE A 260 -20.00 -4.47 -13.16
CA PHE A 260 -20.78 -3.23 -13.20
C PHE A 260 -19.96 -2.04 -13.68
N GLY A 261 -18.73 -2.27 -14.15
CA GLY A 261 -17.81 -1.24 -14.62
C GLY A 261 -17.38 -0.30 -13.50
N ILE A 262 -17.20 -0.82 -12.29
CA ILE A 262 -16.59 -0.08 -11.17
C ILE A 262 -15.09 -0.30 -11.25
N PRO A 263 -14.29 0.78 -11.32
CA PRO A 263 -12.84 0.70 -11.24
C PRO A 263 -12.40 0.22 -9.86
N GLY A 264 -11.16 -0.23 -9.75
CA GLY A 264 -10.61 -0.65 -8.48
C GLY A 264 -9.17 -1.12 -8.61
N SER A 265 -8.53 -1.26 -7.48
CA SER A 265 -7.15 -1.71 -7.36
C SER A 265 -7.01 -2.62 -6.14
N PHE A 266 -5.92 -3.38 -6.07
CA PHE A 266 -5.53 -4.11 -4.86
C PHE A 266 -4.02 -4.38 -4.84
N GLY A 267 -3.50 -4.74 -3.65
CA GLY A 267 -2.08 -5.05 -3.52
C GLY A 267 -1.22 -3.80 -3.72
N VAL A 268 -1.44 -2.77 -2.90
CA VAL A 268 -0.68 -1.52 -2.96
C VAL A 268 0.56 -1.62 -2.08
N LEU A 269 1.74 -1.41 -2.65
CA LEU A 269 2.99 -1.23 -1.90
C LEU A 269 3.30 0.26 -1.79
N TYR A 270 3.55 0.74 -0.56
CA TYR A 270 3.79 2.16 -0.30
C TYR A 270 4.89 2.39 0.72
N THR A 271 5.46 3.58 0.71
CA THR A 271 6.55 4.00 1.58
C THR A 271 6.34 5.41 2.12
N ASN A 272 7.12 5.79 3.12
CA ASN A 272 7.17 7.13 3.66
C ASN A 272 7.99 8.06 2.75
N LEU A 273 7.51 9.29 2.53
CA LEU A 273 8.21 10.28 1.71
C LEU A 273 9.59 10.65 2.25
N THR A 274 9.78 10.65 3.57
CA THR A 274 11.07 10.93 4.20
C THR A 274 12.07 9.83 3.87
N PHE A 275 11.69 8.55 4.03
CA PHE A 275 12.55 7.41 3.69
C PHE A 275 12.92 7.41 2.20
N LEU A 276 11.95 7.66 1.33
CA LEU A 276 12.18 7.72 -0.11
C LEU A 276 13.19 8.82 -0.49
N ALA A 277 13.09 9.99 0.15
CA ALA A 277 14.00 11.11 -0.10
C ALA A 277 15.42 10.87 0.46
N GLU A 278 15.55 10.21 1.61
CA GLU A 278 16.83 9.97 2.27
C GLU A 278 17.56 8.74 1.71
N HIS A 279 16.82 7.72 1.25
CA HIS A 279 17.34 6.43 0.81
C HIS A 279 16.77 5.97 -0.55
N PRO A 280 16.85 6.79 -1.63
CA PRO A 280 16.19 6.48 -2.90
C PRO A 280 16.70 5.20 -3.57
N THR A 281 18.00 4.86 -3.42
CA THR A 281 18.54 3.61 -3.98
C THR A 281 18.03 2.39 -3.23
N ALA A 282 17.93 2.46 -1.90
CA ALA A 282 17.40 1.38 -1.08
C ALA A 282 15.90 1.17 -1.35
N ALA A 283 15.13 2.25 -1.54
CA ALA A 283 13.73 2.17 -1.91
C ALA A 283 13.55 1.51 -3.29
N GLN A 284 14.32 1.92 -4.28
CA GLN A 284 14.27 1.33 -5.62
C GLN A 284 14.69 -0.15 -5.62
N ASP A 285 15.71 -0.53 -4.85
CA ASP A 285 16.18 -1.92 -4.82
C ASP A 285 15.30 -2.81 -3.94
N PHE A 286 14.64 -2.26 -2.91
CA PHE A 286 13.57 -2.97 -2.23
C PHE A 286 12.45 -3.31 -3.23
N MET A 287 12.01 -2.36 -4.03
CA MET A 287 11.00 -2.59 -5.08
C MET A 287 11.52 -3.55 -6.16
N ARG A 288 12.79 -3.46 -6.57
CA ARG A 288 13.41 -4.41 -7.53
C ARG A 288 13.34 -5.84 -7.04
N ALA A 289 13.72 -6.09 -5.80
CA ALA A 289 13.67 -7.41 -5.18
C ALA A 289 12.23 -7.91 -5.07
N THR A 290 11.33 -7.04 -4.61
CA THR A 290 9.90 -7.34 -4.45
C THR A 290 9.24 -7.66 -5.78
N MET A 291 9.47 -6.86 -6.83
CA MET A 291 8.91 -7.12 -8.17
C MET A 291 9.49 -8.39 -8.80
N ARG A 292 10.71 -8.77 -8.48
CA ARG A 292 11.25 -10.09 -8.88
C ARG A 292 10.53 -11.21 -8.12
N GLY A 293 10.27 -11.02 -6.83
CA GLY A 293 9.45 -11.93 -6.01
C GLY A 293 8.05 -12.10 -6.59
N LEU A 294 7.41 -10.99 -7.01
CA LEU A 294 6.12 -11.02 -7.68
C LEU A 294 6.15 -11.80 -9.00
N ALA A 295 7.16 -11.55 -9.83
CA ALA A 295 7.31 -12.27 -11.10
C ALA A 295 7.44 -13.78 -10.88
N ASP A 296 8.22 -14.21 -9.89
CA ASP A 296 8.37 -15.61 -9.51
C ASP A 296 7.07 -16.18 -8.92
N ALA A 297 6.37 -15.39 -8.09
CA ALA A 297 5.10 -15.80 -7.48
C ALA A 297 3.99 -15.98 -8.52
N VAL A 298 3.97 -15.18 -9.58
CA VAL A 298 3.04 -15.32 -10.71
C VAL A 298 3.43 -16.50 -11.61
N ALA A 299 4.74 -16.72 -11.82
CA ALA A 299 5.23 -17.80 -12.67
C ALA A 299 4.97 -19.20 -12.08
N ASP A 300 5.05 -19.35 -10.76
CA ASP A 300 4.72 -20.60 -10.05
C ASP A 300 3.86 -20.30 -8.79
N PRO A 301 2.55 -20.13 -8.99
CA PRO A 301 1.65 -19.77 -7.88
C PRO A 301 1.61 -20.81 -6.76
N ALA A 302 1.82 -22.09 -7.09
CA ALA A 302 1.79 -23.15 -6.08
C ALA A 302 3.04 -23.11 -5.19
N ALA A 303 4.21 -22.90 -5.78
CA ALA A 303 5.45 -22.76 -5.01
C ALA A 303 5.43 -21.49 -4.17
N ALA A 304 4.91 -20.38 -4.68
CA ALA A 304 4.77 -19.14 -3.93
C ALA A 304 3.82 -19.29 -2.73
N ALA A 305 2.64 -19.89 -2.93
CA ALA A 305 1.71 -20.15 -1.83
C ALA A 305 2.34 -21.04 -0.74
N GLN A 306 3.21 -22.00 -1.13
CA GLN A 306 3.93 -22.82 -0.16
C GLN A 306 4.90 -22.00 0.70
N VAL A 307 5.55 -20.97 0.14
CA VAL A 307 6.40 -20.05 0.92
C VAL A 307 5.58 -19.36 2.01
N ALA A 308 4.40 -18.80 1.69
CA ALA A 308 3.52 -18.19 2.68
C ALA A 308 3.08 -19.21 3.77
N VAL A 309 2.71 -20.41 3.35
CA VAL A 309 2.33 -21.50 4.27
C VAL A 309 3.48 -21.88 5.21
N ASP A 310 4.71 -21.94 4.72
CA ASP A 310 5.88 -22.26 5.53
C ASP A 310 6.17 -21.16 6.56
N VAL A 311 6.03 -19.88 6.17
CA VAL A 311 6.17 -18.73 7.07
C VAL A 311 5.08 -18.74 8.14
N LEU A 312 3.82 -18.98 7.77
CA LEU A 312 2.69 -19.11 8.71
C LEU A 312 2.91 -20.23 9.73
N ASN A 313 3.36 -21.40 9.28
CA ASN A 313 3.68 -22.52 10.14
C ASN A 313 4.82 -22.22 11.11
N ALA A 314 5.82 -21.46 10.66
CA ALA A 314 6.95 -21.04 11.51
C ALA A 314 6.56 -19.97 12.53
N SER A 315 5.64 -19.06 12.19
CA SER A 315 5.15 -18.00 13.09
C SER A 315 4.27 -18.54 14.22
N GLY A 316 3.64 -19.69 14.03
CA GLY A 316 2.76 -20.32 15.02
C GLY A 316 1.42 -19.60 15.25
N ASN A 317 1.07 -18.63 14.41
CA ASN A 317 -0.12 -17.80 14.55
C ASN A 317 -0.94 -17.78 13.24
N ALA A 318 -1.64 -18.89 12.98
CA ALA A 318 -2.50 -19.03 11.79
C ALA A 318 -3.99 -18.87 12.15
N LEU A 319 -4.36 -17.82 12.89
CA LEU A 319 -5.73 -17.67 13.42
C LEU A 319 -6.82 -17.64 12.33
N PHE A 320 -6.49 -17.15 11.12
CA PHE A 320 -7.47 -16.94 10.03
C PHE A 320 -7.04 -17.56 8.70
N LEU A 321 -5.86 -18.17 8.66
CA LEU A 321 -5.21 -18.63 7.44
C LEU A 321 -5.02 -20.16 7.51
N SER A 322 -5.26 -20.84 6.40
CA SER A 322 -5.04 -22.30 6.29
C SER A 322 -4.21 -22.59 5.04
N PRO A 323 -3.38 -23.64 5.02
CA PRO A 323 -2.57 -24.00 3.86
C PRO A 323 -3.38 -24.13 2.56
N GLU A 324 -4.56 -24.75 2.64
CA GLU A 324 -5.44 -24.92 1.49
C GLU A 324 -6.06 -23.58 1.05
N GLY A 325 -6.44 -22.75 2.04
CA GLY A 325 -6.99 -21.41 1.81
C GLY A 325 -5.97 -20.47 1.15
N GLU A 326 -4.73 -20.49 1.61
CA GLU A 326 -3.66 -19.67 1.04
C GLU A 326 -3.31 -20.07 -0.39
N THR A 327 -3.25 -21.37 -0.66
CA THR A 327 -3.07 -21.88 -2.03
C THR A 327 -4.22 -21.45 -2.96
N ALA A 328 -5.45 -21.55 -2.49
CA ALA A 328 -6.63 -21.14 -3.26
C ALA A 328 -6.67 -19.62 -3.48
N ARG A 329 -6.28 -18.82 -2.47
CA ARG A 329 -6.22 -17.36 -2.54
C ARG A 329 -5.27 -16.91 -3.64
N TRP A 330 -4.00 -17.33 -3.55
CA TRP A 330 -3.01 -16.89 -4.52
C TRP A 330 -3.28 -17.40 -5.93
N ALA A 331 -3.89 -18.57 -6.09
CA ALA A 331 -4.33 -19.05 -7.40
C ALA A 331 -5.34 -18.12 -8.10
N VAL A 332 -6.15 -17.37 -7.33
CA VAL A 332 -7.06 -16.35 -7.87
C VAL A 332 -6.31 -15.04 -8.10
N GLU A 333 -5.59 -14.54 -7.10
CA GLU A 333 -4.95 -13.23 -7.16
C GLU A 333 -3.82 -13.17 -8.19
N SER A 334 -2.97 -14.21 -8.29
CA SER A 334 -1.92 -14.29 -9.30
C SER A 334 -2.44 -14.15 -10.72
N LYS A 335 -3.64 -14.68 -10.98
CA LYS A 335 -4.31 -14.54 -12.27
C LYS A 335 -4.77 -13.10 -12.49
N LEU A 336 -5.44 -12.47 -11.51
CA LEU A 336 -5.91 -11.09 -11.60
C LEU A 336 -4.74 -10.10 -11.77
N VAL A 337 -3.62 -10.34 -11.10
CA VAL A 337 -2.39 -9.55 -11.21
C VAL A 337 -1.77 -9.70 -12.60
N SER A 338 -1.70 -10.91 -13.15
CA SER A 338 -1.00 -11.19 -14.41
C SER A 338 -1.82 -10.86 -15.67
N GLU A 339 -3.15 -10.94 -15.61
CA GLU A 339 -4.02 -10.77 -16.80
C GLU A 339 -3.93 -9.37 -17.43
N THR A 340 -3.55 -8.35 -16.67
CA THR A 340 -3.43 -6.96 -17.12
C THR A 340 -2.00 -6.51 -17.37
N ALA A 341 -1.00 -7.36 -17.09
CA ALA A 341 0.40 -7.04 -17.29
C ALA A 341 0.78 -7.11 -18.78
N THR A 342 1.53 -6.10 -19.24
CA THR A 342 2.09 -5.99 -20.58
C THR A 342 3.52 -5.45 -20.50
N PRO A 343 4.35 -5.51 -21.58
CA PRO A 343 5.68 -4.89 -21.55
C PRO A 343 5.66 -3.39 -21.19
N ASP A 344 4.67 -2.64 -21.70
CA ASP A 344 4.52 -1.20 -21.41
C ASP A 344 3.88 -0.95 -20.03
N ALA A 345 3.29 -1.94 -19.42
CA ALA A 345 2.68 -1.90 -18.10
C ALA A 345 3.01 -3.19 -17.34
N PRO A 346 4.28 -3.38 -16.92
CA PRO A 346 4.74 -4.58 -16.23
C PRO A 346 4.02 -4.80 -14.89
N LEU A 347 4.26 -5.96 -14.28
CA LEU A 347 3.69 -6.32 -12.99
C LEU A 347 3.96 -5.23 -11.95
N GLY A 348 2.96 -4.85 -11.18
CA GLY A 348 3.09 -3.88 -10.10
C GLY A 348 3.23 -2.42 -10.53
N LEU A 349 3.45 -2.09 -11.81
CA LEU A 349 3.53 -0.68 -12.24
C LEU A 349 2.22 0.04 -11.97
N PRO A 350 2.19 1.11 -11.15
CA PRO A 350 0.97 1.87 -10.91
C PRO A 350 0.60 2.68 -12.16
N LEU A 351 -0.63 2.54 -12.62
CA LEU A 351 -1.17 3.29 -13.74
C LEU A 351 -1.94 4.51 -13.21
N VAL A 352 -1.30 5.66 -13.20
CA VAL A 352 -1.84 6.90 -12.58
C VAL A 352 -3.20 7.29 -13.14
N ASP A 353 -3.43 7.11 -14.45
CA ASP A 353 -4.71 7.40 -15.09
C ASP A 353 -5.83 6.51 -14.54
N ASP A 354 -5.60 5.21 -14.39
CA ASP A 354 -6.58 4.26 -13.83
C ASP A 354 -6.90 4.55 -12.37
N LEU A 355 -5.86 4.87 -11.58
CA LEU A 355 -6.01 5.25 -10.16
C LEU A 355 -6.74 6.58 -10.01
N THR A 356 -6.53 7.52 -10.94
CA THR A 356 -7.27 8.79 -10.97
C THR A 356 -8.75 8.55 -11.27
N ILE A 357 -9.08 7.64 -12.17
CA ILE A 357 -10.46 7.24 -12.46
C ILE A 357 -11.11 6.62 -11.22
N GLU A 358 -10.42 5.67 -10.55
CA GLU A 358 -10.89 5.02 -9.32
C GLU A 358 -11.26 6.07 -8.25
N VAL A 359 -10.31 6.95 -7.91
CA VAL A 359 -10.51 7.96 -6.87
C VAL A 359 -11.58 8.98 -7.26
N THR A 360 -11.64 9.38 -8.54
CA THR A 360 -12.64 10.35 -9.01
C THR A 360 -14.06 9.78 -8.90
N GLU A 361 -14.28 8.56 -9.39
CA GLU A 361 -15.60 7.91 -9.30
C GLU A 361 -16.04 7.71 -7.84
N TYR A 362 -15.10 7.36 -6.96
CA TYR A 362 -15.39 7.17 -5.53
C TYR A 362 -15.66 8.50 -4.81
N ALA A 363 -14.96 9.57 -5.19
CA ALA A 363 -15.26 10.92 -4.66
C ALA A 363 -16.65 11.42 -5.06
N GLU A 364 -17.11 11.15 -6.30
CA GLU A 364 -18.43 11.54 -6.80
C GLU A 364 -19.58 10.92 -5.99
N ILE A 365 -19.39 9.74 -5.43
CA ILE A 365 -20.38 9.08 -4.56
C ILE A 365 -20.19 9.39 -3.08
N GLY A 366 -19.26 10.30 -2.73
CA GLY A 366 -19.02 10.73 -1.36
C GLY A 366 -18.40 9.62 -0.49
N LEU A 367 -17.48 8.83 -1.05
CA LEU A 367 -16.87 7.73 -0.32
C LEU A 367 -15.83 8.20 0.68
N PHE A 368 -15.08 9.27 0.37
CA PHE A 368 -13.99 9.77 1.20
C PHE A 368 -14.49 10.67 2.33
N GLU A 369 -13.87 10.54 3.53
CA GLU A 369 -14.17 11.41 4.69
C GLU A 369 -13.61 12.83 4.52
N GLY A 370 -12.59 13.03 3.68
CA GLY A 370 -11.92 14.30 3.42
C GLY A 370 -11.92 14.68 1.95
N VAL A 371 -11.11 15.67 1.59
CA VAL A 371 -10.81 15.99 0.20
C VAL A 371 -9.63 15.10 -0.21
N PRO A 372 -9.79 14.20 -1.18
CA PRO A 372 -8.68 13.38 -1.65
C PRO A 372 -7.50 14.26 -2.08
N PRO A 373 -6.26 13.90 -1.72
CA PRO A 373 -5.08 14.57 -2.25
C PRO A 373 -4.97 14.39 -3.77
N LEU A 374 -4.13 15.20 -4.41
CA LEU A 374 -3.84 15.02 -5.84
C LEU A 374 -3.15 13.68 -6.06
N ILE A 375 -3.66 12.88 -6.96
CA ILE A 375 -3.21 11.50 -7.17
C ILE A 375 -1.73 11.45 -7.58
N GLU A 376 -1.26 12.42 -8.36
CA GLU A 376 0.14 12.53 -8.76
C GLU A 376 1.09 12.76 -7.57
N THR A 377 0.56 13.17 -6.41
CA THR A 377 1.36 13.30 -5.17
C THR A 377 1.31 12.04 -4.31
N MET A 378 0.42 11.11 -4.63
CA MET A 378 0.20 9.86 -3.91
C MET A 378 0.81 8.64 -4.61
N VAL A 379 1.41 8.83 -5.79
CA VAL A 379 2.03 7.76 -6.59
C VAL A 379 3.39 8.23 -7.09
N ASP A 380 4.40 7.39 -6.94
CA ASP A 380 5.72 7.60 -7.55
C ASP A 380 6.13 6.36 -8.36
N ALA A 381 5.64 6.29 -9.59
CA ALA A 381 6.00 5.23 -10.53
C ALA A 381 7.48 5.30 -10.95
N SER A 382 8.15 6.45 -10.79
CA SER A 382 9.54 6.65 -11.21
C SER A 382 10.53 5.81 -10.39
N VAL A 383 10.14 5.34 -9.21
CA VAL A 383 10.94 4.38 -8.42
C VAL A 383 11.14 3.08 -9.18
N LEU A 384 10.21 2.70 -10.06
CA LEU A 384 10.32 1.53 -10.92
C LEU A 384 11.08 1.79 -12.23
N ASP A 385 11.50 3.05 -12.50
CA ASP A 385 12.36 3.36 -13.63
C ASP A 385 13.70 2.62 -13.49
N GLY A 386 14.09 1.86 -14.53
CA GLY A 386 15.27 1.01 -14.49
C GLY A 386 15.16 -0.23 -13.58
N VAL A 387 13.97 -0.54 -13.08
CA VAL A 387 13.66 -1.86 -12.47
C VAL A 387 13.31 -2.87 -13.55
N TYR A 388 12.63 -2.44 -14.60
CA TYR A 388 12.24 -3.28 -15.73
C TYR A 388 13.03 -2.95 -16.99
N ASP A 389 13.25 -3.95 -17.83
CA ASP A 389 13.73 -3.77 -19.20
C ASP A 389 12.55 -3.51 -20.18
N ASP A 390 12.87 -3.30 -21.46
CA ASP A 390 11.87 -3.03 -22.50
C ASP A 390 10.90 -4.20 -22.74
N THR A 391 11.13 -5.36 -22.15
CA THR A 391 10.24 -6.53 -22.22
C THR A 391 9.33 -6.65 -21.00
N GLY A 392 9.47 -5.77 -20.00
CA GLY A 392 8.78 -5.85 -18.72
C GLY A 392 9.37 -6.90 -17.77
N THR A 393 10.62 -7.35 -18.03
CA THR A 393 11.36 -8.26 -17.15
C THR A 393 12.18 -7.47 -16.16
N VAL A 394 12.21 -7.92 -14.89
CA VAL A 394 13.01 -7.24 -13.86
C VAL A 394 14.50 -7.34 -14.19
N ILE A 395 15.16 -6.18 -14.26
CA ILE A 395 16.61 -6.07 -14.42
C ILE A 395 17.28 -6.57 -13.14
N TRP A 396 18.06 -7.67 -13.24
CA TRP A 396 18.69 -8.29 -12.11
C TRP A 396 20.21 -8.42 -12.30
N PRO A 397 21.02 -8.11 -11.27
CA PRO A 397 22.48 -8.28 -11.35
C PRO A 397 22.87 -9.77 -11.49
N ALA A 398 24.13 -10.05 -11.79
CA ALA A 398 24.65 -11.42 -11.75
C ALA A 398 24.61 -11.96 -10.30
N ASP A 399 24.34 -13.27 -10.20
CA ASP A 399 24.35 -14.01 -8.93
C ASP A 399 25.74 -14.03 -8.28
#